data_dac71307d19609b544d4fb52132ca1b4
#
_entry.id   dac71307d19609b544d4fb52132ca1b4
#
_cell.length_a   1.000
_cell.length_b   1.000
_cell.length_c   1.000
_cell.angle_alpha   90.00
_cell.angle_beta   90.00
_cell.angle_gamma   90.00
#
_symmetry.space_group_name_H-M   'P 1'
#
loop_
_entity.id
_entity.type
_entity.pdbx_description
1 polymer ?
#
loop_
_entity_poly.entity_id
_entity_poly.type
_entity_poly.pdbx_seq_one_letter_code
_entity_poly.pdbx_strand_id
1 'polypeptide(L)'
;YLVKSDSIRNVIVRISAFITAALTLFVTLHYFQDGIALSLPGESVIDSVITVIEIFIAVYIITAGIKNKKYIVSVFAFLQTTLMLWFDYTYKHQIKIGTDIVFDKLSGIMVLIVGVIGSLICLYAVGYMKWYHVQHSEYKARKPFFFAVLFLFLSAMFGLVLSNNLIWMYFCWEVTSLSSYLLIGYTKTEEAKNNSFLALFINLGGGLAFAVAIVIIGIRYNTLELSVLTQLKPEPALLVAVFLLCIAALTKSAQIPFSSWLLGAMVAPTPSSALLHSATMVKAGVYLLIRLAPLLGKTSVGRTVTI
;
A
#
# COMPACT_ATOMS: atom_id res chain seq x y z
N TYR A 1 17.16 -3.03 11.28
CA TYR A 1 17.68 -4.41 11.22
C TYR A 1 19.11 -4.52 11.74
N LEU A 2 19.95 -3.50 11.47
CA LEU A 2 21.37 -3.46 11.89
C LEU A 2 21.57 -3.27 13.40
N VAL A 3 20.58 -2.72 14.11
CA VAL A 3 20.69 -2.41 15.55
C VAL A 3 20.32 -3.64 16.37
N LYS A 4 21.33 -4.35 16.88
CA LYS A 4 21.16 -5.55 17.72
C LYS A 4 20.75 -5.22 19.17
N SER A 5 21.13 -4.04 19.69
CA SER A 5 20.80 -3.61 21.05
C SER A 5 19.33 -3.23 21.16
N ASP A 6 18.60 -3.89 22.07
CA ASP A 6 17.19 -3.61 22.36
C ASP A 6 16.99 -2.16 22.82
N SER A 7 17.88 -1.63 23.65
CA SER A 7 17.78 -0.27 24.18
C SER A 7 17.93 0.78 23.08
N ILE A 8 18.95 0.68 22.23
CA ILE A 8 19.20 1.63 21.14
C ILE A 8 18.05 1.57 20.13
N ARG A 9 17.60 0.37 19.74
CA ARG A 9 16.47 0.19 18.83
C ARG A 9 15.20 0.86 19.37
N ASN A 10 14.88 0.65 20.65
CA ASN A 10 13.68 1.21 21.25
C ASN A 10 13.73 2.76 21.27
N VAL A 11 14.90 3.35 21.50
CA VAL A 11 15.10 4.80 21.41
C VAL A 11 14.89 5.27 19.96
N ILE A 12 15.50 4.62 18.98
CA ILE A 12 15.31 4.97 17.56
C ILE A 12 13.83 4.90 17.18
N VAL A 13 13.12 3.82 17.52
CA VAL A 13 11.70 3.67 17.24
C VAL A 13 10.88 4.80 17.83
N ARG A 14 11.14 5.17 19.10
CA ARG A 14 10.41 6.25 19.76
C ARG A 14 10.68 7.61 19.10
N ILE A 15 11.95 7.92 18.81
CA ILE A 15 12.34 9.15 18.15
C ILE A 15 11.70 9.23 16.74
N SER A 16 11.81 8.17 15.95
CA SER A 16 11.22 8.12 14.61
C SER A 16 9.71 8.28 14.64
N ALA A 17 9.02 7.61 15.56
CA ALA A 17 7.57 7.74 15.72
C ALA A 17 7.18 9.18 16.13
N PHE A 18 7.92 9.79 17.06
CA PHE A 18 7.67 11.18 17.47
C PHE A 18 7.88 12.16 16.31
N ILE A 19 9.00 12.03 15.59
CA ILE A 19 9.30 12.88 14.43
C ILE A 19 8.21 12.71 13.36
N THR A 20 7.80 11.47 13.06
CA THR A 20 6.74 11.22 12.08
C THR A 20 5.42 11.88 12.49
N ALA A 21 5.01 11.76 13.76
CA ALA A 21 3.79 12.41 14.25
C ALA A 21 3.89 13.94 14.19
N ALA A 22 5.03 14.51 14.63
CA ALA A 22 5.25 15.95 14.62
C ALA A 22 5.25 16.52 13.21
N LEU A 23 5.97 15.90 12.26
CA LEU A 23 5.97 16.31 10.85
C LEU A 23 4.58 16.19 10.23
N THR A 24 3.86 15.13 10.53
CA THR A 24 2.49 14.93 10.05
C THR A 24 1.57 16.05 10.50
N LEU A 25 1.61 16.40 11.79
CA LEU A 25 0.81 17.50 12.35
C LEU A 25 1.22 18.84 11.72
N PHE A 26 2.53 19.09 11.61
CA PHE A 26 3.04 20.33 11.00
C PHE A 26 2.56 20.49 9.55
N VAL A 27 2.78 19.47 8.71
CA VAL A 27 2.38 19.51 7.30
C VAL A 27 0.87 19.68 7.15
N THR A 28 0.10 18.94 7.96
CA THR A 28 -1.35 19.02 7.87
C THR A 28 -1.86 20.38 8.33
N LEU A 29 -1.40 20.91 9.46
CA LEU A 29 -1.85 22.22 9.95
C LEU A 29 -1.47 23.36 9.00
N HIS A 30 -0.31 23.24 8.33
CA HIS A 30 0.16 24.30 7.43
C HIS A 30 -0.51 24.29 6.07
N TYR A 31 -0.75 23.10 5.50
CA TYR A 31 -1.19 22.97 4.11
C TYR A 31 -2.62 22.43 3.93
N PHE A 32 -3.38 22.23 5.01
CA PHE A 32 -4.72 21.65 4.94
C PHE A 32 -5.73 22.49 4.15
N GLN A 33 -5.61 23.81 4.19
CA GLN A 33 -6.53 24.72 3.53
C GLN A 33 -6.17 24.93 2.05
N ASP A 34 -4.88 25.18 1.79
CA ASP A 34 -4.41 25.61 0.46
C ASP A 34 -4.05 24.41 -0.43
N GLY A 35 -3.68 23.28 0.17
CA GLY A 35 -3.17 22.12 -0.55
C GLY A 35 -1.77 22.35 -1.14
N ILE A 36 -1.16 21.32 -1.66
CA ILE A 36 0.10 21.39 -2.42
C ILE A 36 0.05 20.40 -3.57
N ALA A 37 0.56 20.82 -4.72
CA ALA A 37 0.83 19.97 -5.86
C ALA A 37 2.31 20.14 -6.25
N LEU A 38 3.05 19.05 -6.32
CA LEU A 38 4.50 19.05 -6.57
C LEU A 38 4.83 18.11 -7.72
N SER A 39 5.69 18.57 -8.62
CA SER A 39 6.44 17.73 -9.55
C SER A 39 7.87 17.54 -9.03
N LEU A 40 8.33 16.32 -8.95
CA LEU A 40 9.66 16.03 -8.41
C LEU A 40 10.73 16.08 -9.51
N PRO A 41 11.81 16.83 -9.30
CA PRO A 41 12.95 16.79 -10.23
C PRO A 41 13.60 15.39 -10.19
N GLY A 42 13.96 14.85 -11.36
CA GLY A 42 14.58 13.54 -11.45
C GLY A 42 13.58 12.36 -11.45
N GLU A 43 12.36 12.58 -11.90
CA GLU A 43 11.32 11.56 -12.06
C GLU A 43 11.85 10.27 -12.69
N SER A 44 12.64 10.34 -13.75
CA SER A 44 13.23 9.18 -14.42
C SER A 44 14.14 8.33 -13.52
N VAL A 45 14.85 8.97 -12.57
CA VAL A 45 15.71 8.26 -11.61
C VAL A 45 14.85 7.57 -10.56
N ILE A 46 13.83 8.27 -10.05
CA ILE A 46 12.87 7.71 -9.08
C ILE A 46 12.16 6.50 -9.69
N ASP A 47 11.70 6.63 -10.91
CA ASP A 47 11.04 5.55 -11.66
C ASP A 47 11.95 4.34 -11.84
N SER A 48 13.21 4.56 -12.20
CA SER A 48 14.19 3.46 -12.34
C SER A 48 14.41 2.75 -11.00
N VAL A 49 14.49 3.49 -9.90
CA VAL A 49 14.62 2.92 -8.55
C VAL A 49 13.37 2.13 -8.17
N ILE A 50 12.18 2.66 -8.44
CA ILE A 50 10.91 1.97 -8.22
C ILE A 50 10.87 0.66 -8.98
N THR A 51 11.16 0.66 -10.28
CA THR A 51 11.17 -0.55 -11.12
C THR A 51 12.13 -1.62 -10.59
N VAL A 52 13.34 -1.22 -10.17
CA VAL A 52 14.32 -2.15 -9.58
C VAL A 52 13.77 -2.76 -8.28
N ILE A 53 13.17 -1.96 -7.40
CA ILE A 53 12.60 -2.46 -6.15
C ILE A 53 11.39 -3.38 -6.43
N GLU A 54 10.54 -3.07 -7.39
CA GLU A 54 9.43 -3.93 -7.82
C GLU A 54 9.91 -5.31 -8.29
N ILE A 55 10.98 -5.35 -9.08
CA ILE A 55 11.58 -6.62 -9.49
C ILE A 55 12.06 -7.43 -8.27
N PHE A 56 12.72 -6.78 -7.30
CA PHE A 56 13.14 -7.47 -6.06
C PHE A 56 11.96 -7.98 -5.25
N ILE A 57 10.88 -7.21 -5.13
CA ILE A 57 9.64 -7.62 -4.46
C ILE A 57 9.05 -8.84 -5.16
N ALA A 58 8.93 -8.80 -6.49
CA ALA A 58 8.39 -9.89 -7.28
C ALA A 58 9.21 -11.17 -7.14
N VAL A 59 10.53 -11.09 -7.27
CA VAL A 59 11.45 -12.23 -7.09
C VAL A 59 11.30 -12.81 -5.69
N TYR A 60 11.19 -11.97 -4.66
CA TYR A 60 10.96 -12.42 -3.28
C TYR A 60 9.62 -13.16 -3.15
N ILE A 61 8.53 -12.60 -3.67
CA ILE A 61 7.18 -13.20 -3.59
C ILE A 61 7.14 -14.53 -4.39
N ILE A 62 7.71 -14.56 -5.59
CA ILE A 62 7.77 -15.75 -6.43
C ILE A 62 8.54 -16.87 -5.72
N THR A 63 9.71 -16.56 -5.20
CA THR A 63 10.53 -17.57 -4.48
C THR A 63 9.86 -18.05 -3.20
N ALA A 64 9.20 -17.15 -2.45
CA ALA A 64 8.42 -17.51 -1.27
C ALA A 64 7.24 -18.42 -1.63
N GLY A 65 6.51 -18.10 -2.71
CA GLY A 65 5.39 -18.88 -3.20
C GLY A 65 5.80 -20.30 -3.64
N ILE A 66 6.87 -20.42 -4.41
CA ILE A 66 7.42 -21.73 -4.85
C ILE A 66 7.85 -22.55 -3.64
N LYS A 67 8.65 -21.97 -2.73
CA LYS A 67 9.15 -22.65 -1.53
C LYS A 67 8.03 -23.19 -0.63
N ASN A 68 6.89 -22.48 -0.59
CA ASN A 68 5.75 -22.87 0.26
C ASN A 68 4.64 -23.57 -0.54
N LYS A 69 4.89 -23.97 -1.80
CA LYS A 69 3.92 -24.64 -2.68
C LYS A 69 2.64 -23.82 -2.92
N LYS A 70 2.72 -22.50 -2.83
CA LYS A 70 1.62 -21.56 -3.10
C LYS A 70 1.79 -20.96 -4.50
N TYR A 71 1.78 -21.80 -5.52
CA TYR A 71 2.14 -21.45 -6.92
C TYR A 71 1.28 -20.33 -7.52
N ILE A 72 0.00 -20.24 -7.15
CA ILE A 72 -0.91 -19.20 -7.66
C ILE A 72 -0.41 -17.80 -7.28
N VAL A 73 0.14 -17.63 -6.07
CA VAL A 73 0.76 -16.36 -5.62
C VAL A 73 1.95 -15.99 -6.51
N SER A 74 2.78 -16.98 -6.85
CA SER A 74 3.93 -16.78 -7.75
C SER A 74 3.48 -16.39 -9.16
N VAL A 75 2.40 -17.02 -9.68
CA VAL A 75 1.84 -16.70 -10.98
C VAL A 75 1.31 -15.28 -11.03
N PHE A 76 0.58 -14.82 -10.00
CA PHE A 76 0.05 -13.45 -9.95
C PHE A 76 1.18 -12.42 -9.87
N ALA A 77 2.19 -12.65 -9.02
CA ALA A 77 3.35 -11.78 -8.94
C ALA A 77 4.11 -11.72 -10.28
N PHE A 78 4.29 -12.84 -10.96
CA PHE A 78 4.93 -12.88 -12.27
C PHE A 78 4.13 -12.12 -13.32
N LEU A 79 2.81 -12.36 -13.42
CA LEU A 79 1.95 -11.72 -14.41
C LEU A 79 1.92 -10.20 -14.25
N GLN A 80 1.69 -9.70 -13.03
CA GLN A 80 1.61 -8.26 -12.80
C GLN A 80 2.95 -7.56 -13.04
N THR A 81 4.06 -8.15 -12.60
CA THR A 81 5.40 -7.55 -12.83
C THR A 81 5.75 -7.56 -14.31
N THR A 82 5.50 -8.67 -15.03
CA THR A 82 5.73 -8.72 -16.48
C THR A 82 4.89 -7.69 -17.22
N LEU A 83 3.61 -7.52 -16.83
CA LEU A 83 2.71 -6.53 -17.42
C LEU A 83 3.23 -5.11 -17.20
N MET A 84 3.67 -4.77 -15.98
CA MET A 84 4.19 -3.44 -15.66
C MET A 84 5.51 -3.17 -16.36
N LEU A 85 6.44 -4.11 -16.40
CA LEU A 85 7.72 -3.97 -17.13
C LEU A 85 7.51 -3.79 -18.64
N TRP A 86 6.57 -4.56 -19.22
CA TRP A 86 6.20 -4.39 -20.63
C TRP A 86 5.62 -3.00 -20.89
N PHE A 87 4.74 -2.52 -20.03
CA PHE A 87 4.14 -1.20 -20.13
C PHE A 87 5.20 -0.09 -19.98
N ASP A 88 6.07 -0.17 -18.99
CA ASP A 88 7.15 0.79 -18.75
C ASP A 88 8.08 0.89 -19.97
N TYR A 89 8.49 -0.26 -20.52
CA TYR A 89 9.36 -0.28 -21.68
C TYR A 89 8.72 0.28 -22.95
N THR A 90 7.43 0.02 -23.17
CA THR A 90 6.78 0.30 -24.46
C THR A 90 6.09 1.67 -24.49
N TYR A 91 5.43 2.07 -23.41
CA TYR A 91 4.49 3.21 -23.42
C TYR A 91 4.87 4.36 -22.48
N LYS A 92 5.50 4.09 -21.36
CA LYS A 92 5.74 5.10 -20.32
C LYS A 92 6.50 6.31 -20.82
N HIS A 93 7.48 6.13 -21.72
CA HIS A 93 8.28 7.22 -22.29
C HIS A 93 7.47 8.24 -23.09
N GLN A 94 6.25 7.89 -23.49
CA GLN A 94 5.36 8.76 -24.25
C GLN A 94 4.42 9.57 -23.35
N ILE A 95 4.29 9.17 -22.08
CA ILE A 95 3.35 9.75 -21.13
C ILE A 95 4.09 10.77 -20.27
N LYS A 96 3.63 12.02 -20.33
CA LYS A 96 4.13 13.10 -19.46
C LYS A 96 3.25 13.22 -18.25
N ILE A 97 3.87 13.25 -17.08
CA ILE A 97 3.22 13.46 -15.79
C ILE A 97 3.60 14.88 -15.35
N GLY A 98 2.61 15.72 -15.13
CA GLY A 98 2.83 17.11 -14.72
C GLY A 98 2.92 17.27 -13.20
N THR A 99 2.26 16.36 -12.45
CA THR A 99 2.17 16.45 -11.00
C THR A 99 2.28 15.08 -10.37
N ASP A 100 3.35 14.83 -9.61
CA ASP A 100 3.61 13.53 -8.98
C ASP A 100 2.94 13.38 -7.63
N ILE A 101 2.96 14.44 -6.83
CA ILE A 101 2.51 14.46 -5.45
C ILE A 101 1.40 15.51 -5.29
N VAL A 102 0.30 15.11 -4.67
CA VAL A 102 -0.82 16.00 -4.33
C VAL A 102 -1.19 15.83 -2.87
N PHE A 103 -1.18 16.95 -2.15
CA PHE A 103 -1.72 17.04 -0.81
C PHE A 103 -2.95 17.94 -0.84
N ASP A 104 -4.12 17.36 -0.65
CA ASP A 104 -5.41 18.04 -0.52
C ASP A 104 -6.09 17.65 0.80
N LYS A 105 -7.32 18.09 1.02
CA LYS A 105 -8.06 17.81 2.25
C LYS A 105 -8.22 16.31 2.52
N LEU A 106 -8.48 15.51 1.49
CA LEU A 106 -8.63 14.07 1.65
C LEU A 106 -7.30 13.39 1.96
N SER A 107 -6.22 13.75 1.25
CA SER A 107 -4.87 13.31 1.57
C SER A 107 -4.46 13.74 2.97
N GLY A 108 -4.79 14.98 3.38
CA GLY A 108 -4.47 15.51 4.71
C GLY A 108 -5.13 14.70 5.82
N ILE A 109 -6.40 14.34 5.69
CA ILE A 109 -7.09 13.46 6.65
C ILE A 109 -6.39 12.10 6.73
N MET A 110 -6.03 11.50 5.57
CA MET A 110 -5.36 10.22 5.54
C MET A 110 -3.94 10.30 6.12
N VAL A 111 -3.21 11.37 5.81
CA VAL A 111 -1.86 11.63 6.36
C VAL A 111 -1.93 11.74 7.89
N LEU A 112 -2.93 12.42 8.46
CA LEU A 112 -3.15 12.46 9.91
C LEU A 112 -3.39 11.08 10.50
N ILE A 113 -4.26 10.28 9.89
CA ILE A 113 -4.55 8.93 10.37
C ILE A 113 -3.29 8.07 10.32
N VAL A 114 -2.59 8.04 9.19
CA VAL A 114 -1.38 7.24 9.01
C VAL A 114 -0.26 7.71 9.95
N GLY A 115 -0.01 9.01 10.01
CA GLY A 115 1.12 9.56 10.75
C GLY A 115 0.91 9.57 12.26
N VAL A 116 -0.24 10.05 12.74
CA VAL A 116 -0.48 10.14 14.19
C VAL A 116 -0.81 8.77 14.77
N ILE A 117 -1.84 8.09 14.24
CA ILE A 117 -2.25 6.79 14.79
C ILE A 117 -1.18 5.73 14.52
N GLY A 118 -0.57 5.72 13.32
CA GLY A 118 0.53 4.80 13.00
C GLY A 118 1.75 4.99 13.92
N SER A 119 2.11 6.23 14.24
CA SER A 119 3.18 6.52 15.20
C SER A 119 2.85 6.06 16.62
N LEU A 120 1.61 6.27 17.08
CA LEU A 120 1.15 5.76 18.37
C LEU A 120 1.20 4.24 18.46
N ILE A 121 0.85 3.55 17.37
CA ILE A 121 0.98 2.08 17.27
C ILE A 121 2.45 1.67 17.35
N CYS A 122 3.37 2.39 16.69
CA CYS A 122 4.81 2.11 16.79
C CYS A 122 5.34 2.29 18.21
N LEU A 123 4.89 3.32 18.93
CA LEU A 123 5.25 3.54 20.34
C LEU A 123 4.72 2.41 21.24
N TYR A 124 3.45 2.07 21.06
CA TYR A 124 2.81 0.94 21.77
C TYR A 124 3.55 -0.37 21.52
N ALA A 125 3.95 -0.63 20.27
CA ALA A 125 4.64 -1.85 19.86
C ALA A 125 5.96 -2.07 20.61
N VAL A 126 6.66 -1.02 21.07
CA VAL A 126 7.91 -1.15 21.85
C VAL A 126 7.68 -1.91 23.15
N GLY A 127 6.64 -1.54 23.90
CA GLY A 127 6.27 -2.23 25.14
C GLY A 127 5.66 -3.62 24.87
N TYR A 128 4.71 -3.66 23.92
CA TYR A 128 4.01 -4.88 23.56
C TYR A 128 4.96 -6.01 23.14
N MET A 129 5.90 -5.76 22.23
CA MET A 129 6.81 -6.80 21.72
C MET A 129 7.80 -7.32 22.77
N LYS A 130 8.06 -6.52 23.84
CA LYS A 130 8.83 -7.00 24.99
C LYS A 130 8.03 -8.07 25.75
N TRP A 131 6.78 -7.77 26.10
CA TRP A 131 5.89 -8.68 26.81
C TRP A 131 5.48 -9.90 25.97
N TYR A 132 5.19 -9.68 24.70
CA TYR A 132 4.82 -10.73 23.75
C TYR A 132 5.83 -11.88 23.74
N HIS A 133 7.13 -11.59 23.68
CA HIS A 133 8.18 -12.61 23.69
C HIS A 133 8.49 -13.20 25.08
N VAL A 134 8.01 -12.60 26.15
CA VAL A 134 8.05 -13.20 27.48
C VAL A 134 6.94 -14.25 27.61
N GLN A 135 5.75 -13.95 27.10
CA GLN A 135 4.61 -14.87 27.16
C GLN A 135 4.70 -15.98 26.11
N HIS A 136 5.30 -15.71 24.97
CA HIS A 136 5.44 -16.62 23.84
C HIS A 136 6.93 -16.88 23.56
N SER A 137 7.59 -17.53 24.53
CA SER A 137 9.03 -17.86 24.42
C SER A 137 9.34 -18.88 23.33
N GLU A 138 8.34 -19.62 22.86
CA GLU A 138 8.41 -20.58 21.76
C GLU A 138 8.69 -19.91 20.41
N TYR A 139 8.36 -18.61 20.25
CA TYR A 139 8.58 -17.91 19.00
C TYR A 139 9.91 -17.18 18.98
N LYS A 140 10.65 -17.37 17.89
CA LYS A 140 11.93 -16.66 17.71
C LYS A 140 11.73 -15.14 17.69
N ALA A 141 12.37 -14.44 18.62
CA ALA A 141 12.32 -12.98 18.67
C ALA A 141 13.04 -12.35 17.45
N ARG A 142 12.28 -11.68 16.60
CA ARG A 142 12.76 -10.96 15.41
C ARG A 142 12.35 -9.49 15.48
N LYS A 143 12.47 -8.87 16.66
CA LYS A 143 12.05 -7.48 16.92
C LYS A 143 12.63 -6.47 15.92
N PRO A 144 13.94 -6.51 15.53
CA PRO A 144 14.46 -5.56 14.55
C PRO A 144 13.76 -5.65 13.19
N PHE A 145 13.48 -6.86 12.73
CA PHE A 145 12.72 -7.11 11.51
C PHE A 145 11.30 -6.57 11.61
N PHE A 146 10.62 -6.83 12.73
CA PHE A 146 9.26 -6.36 12.98
C PHE A 146 9.15 -4.85 12.84
N PHE A 147 10.01 -4.09 13.54
CA PHE A 147 9.99 -2.63 13.48
C PHE A 147 10.38 -2.09 12.10
N ALA A 148 11.35 -2.72 11.42
CA ALA A 148 11.72 -2.32 10.07
C ALA A 148 10.54 -2.44 9.10
N VAL A 149 9.80 -3.57 9.14
CA VAL A 149 8.62 -3.77 8.29
C VAL A 149 7.48 -2.84 8.69
N LEU A 150 7.32 -2.54 9.98
CA LEU A 150 6.29 -1.61 10.46
C LEU A 150 6.50 -0.19 9.89
N PHE A 151 7.74 0.32 9.93
CA PHE A 151 8.06 1.63 9.34
C PHE A 151 8.06 1.62 7.82
N LEU A 152 8.49 0.52 7.18
CA LEU A 152 8.36 0.34 5.73
C LEU A 152 6.90 0.45 5.30
N PHE A 153 6.01 -0.20 6.04
CA PHE A 153 4.57 -0.11 5.80
C PHE A 153 4.03 1.32 5.93
N LEU A 154 4.41 2.04 6.99
CA LEU A 154 4.00 3.45 7.18
C LEU A 154 4.51 4.33 6.04
N SER A 155 5.77 4.17 5.64
CA SER A 155 6.36 4.93 4.53
C SER A 155 5.61 4.68 3.22
N ALA A 156 5.29 3.43 2.92
CA ALA A 156 4.50 3.07 1.75
C ALA A 156 3.08 3.65 1.79
N MET A 157 2.46 3.71 2.97
CA MET A 157 1.16 4.35 3.14
C MET A 157 1.19 5.86 2.88
N PHE A 158 2.23 6.57 3.33
CA PHE A 158 2.42 7.98 2.99
C PHE A 158 2.61 8.16 1.48
N GLY A 159 3.46 7.34 0.85
CA GLY A 159 3.66 7.37 -0.60
C GLY A 159 2.37 7.14 -1.37
N LEU A 160 1.56 6.16 -0.94
CA LEU A 160 0.26 5.85 -1.56
C LEU A 160 -0.72 7.01 -1.48
N VAL A 161 -0.85 7.64 -0.31
CA VAL A 161 -1.87 8.68 -0.05
C VAL A 161 -1.51 10.02 -0.69
N LEU A 162 -0.21 10.28 -0.86
CA LEU A 162 0.30 11.52 -1.44
C LEU A 162 0.51 11.42 -2.95
N SER A 163 0.61 10.22 -3.51
CA SER A 163 0.85 10.04 -4.94
C SER A 163 -0.35 10.44 -5.79
N ASN A 164 -0.10 11.28 -6.78
CA ASN A 164 -0.99 11.57 -7.90
C ASN A 164 -0.66 10.70 -9.12
N ASN A 165 0.56 10.17 -9.16
CA ASN A 165 1.06 9.27 -10.18
C ASN A 165 0.60 7.83 -9.89
N LEU A 166 -0.17 7.22 -10.80
CA LEU A 166 -0.74 5.88 -10.63
C LEU A 166 0.33 4.78 -10.54
N ILE A 167 1.49 4.93 -11.19
CA ILE A 167 2.60 3.96 -11.08
C ILE A 167 3.20 4.01 -9.67
N TRP A 168 3.46 5.22 -9.14
CA TRP A 168 3.99 5.36 -7.78
C TRP A 168 2.99 4.90 -6.72
N MET A 169 1.70 5.18 -6.94
CA MET A 169 0.64 4.67 -6.09
C MET A 169 0.59 3.14 -6.12
N TYR A 170 0.70 2.52 -7.30
CA TYR A 170 0.76 1.08 -7.48
C TYR A 170 1.98 0.45 -6.79
N PHE A 171 3.15 1.04 -6.95
CA PHE A 171 4.36 0.61 -6.23
C PHE A 171 4.15 0.59 -4.71
N CYS A 172 3.67 1.71 -4.16
CA CYS A 172 3.37 1.78 -2.73
C CYS A 172 2.29 0.77 -2.30
N TRP A 173 1.32 0.49 -3.18
CA TRP A 173 0.30 -0.53 -3.00
C TRP A 173 0.91 -1.92 -2.83
N GLU A 174 1.87 -2.29 -3.68
CA GLU A 174 2.56 -3.57 -3.61
C GLU A 174 3.48 -3.67 -2.38
N VAL A 175 4.18 -2.59 -2.01
CA VAL A 175 4.99 -2.54 -0.77
C VAL A 175 4.12 -2.76 0.46
N THR A 176 2.90 -2.20 0.51
CA THR A 176 1.96 -2.45 1.63
C THR A 176 1.46 -3.89 1.63
N SER A 177 1.24 -4.52 0.46
CA SER A 177 0.86 -5.94 0.35
C SER A 177 1.97 -6.86 0.87
N LEU A 178 3.22 -6.61 0.46
CA LEU A 178 4.38 -7.34 0.95
C LEU A 178 4.56 -7.18 2.47
N SER A 179 4.47 -5.93 2.95
CA SER A 179 4.65 -5.65 4.38
C SER A 179 3.58 -6.34 5.24
N SER A 180 2.32 -6.39 4.76
CA SER A 180 1.25 -7.12 5.44
C SER A 180 1.53 -8.62 5.51
N TYR A 181 1.97 -9.23 4.41
CA TYR A 181 2.40 -10.62 4.36
C TYR A 181 3.49 -10.92 5.40
N LEU A 182 4.50 -10.05 5.49
CA LEU A 182 5.62 -10.20 6.43
C LEU A 182 5.19 -10.03 7.89
N LEU A 183 4.26 -9.12 8.18
CA LEU A 183 3.74 -8.87 9.53
C LEU A 183 2.79 -9.98 9.99
N ILE A 184 1.89 -10.45 9.12
CA ILE A 184 0.97 -11.55 9.43
C ILE A 184 1.75 -12.85 9.66
N GLY A 185 2.74 -13.13 8.81
CA GLY A 185 3.62 -14.30 8.92
C GLY A 185 4.73 -14.17 9.98
N TYR A 186 4.66 -13.23 10.91
CA TYR A 186 5.73 -12.95 11.88
C TYR A 186 6.10 -14.15 12.73
N THR A 187 5.13 -14.88 13.29
CA THR A 187 5.34 -16.03 14.18
C THR A 187 5.86 -17.25 13.46
N LYS A 188 5.67 -17.36 12.15
CA LYS A 188 6.02 -18.51 11.31
C LYS A 188 5.29 -19.82 11.67
N THR A 189 4.24 -19.78 12.46
CA THR A 189 3.34 -20.91 12.65
C THR A 189 2.67 -21.29 11.33
N GLU A 190 2.20 -22.53 11.18
CA GLU A 190 1.49 -22.94 9.96
C GLU A 190 0.21 -22.10 9.73
N GLU A 191 -0.49 -21.72 10.79
CA GLU A 191 -1.64 -20.85 10.74
C GLU A 191 -1.25 -19.45 10.22
N ALA A 192 -0.25 -18.80 10.83
CA ALA A 192 0.22 -17.47 10.42
C ALA A 192 0.74 -17.48 8.97
N LYS A 193 1.41 -18.57 8.57
CA LYS A 193 1.90 -18.76 7.21
C LYS A 193 0.75 -18.87 6.22
N ASN A 194 -0.26 -19.71 6.48
CA ASN A 194 -1.40 -19.87 5.59
C ASN A 194 -2.20 -18.58 5.48
N ASN A 195 -2.45 -17.88 6.58
CA ASN A 195 -3.16 -16.61 6.61
C ASN A 195 -2.38 -15.48 5.92
N SER A 196 -1.05 -15.45 6.06
CA SER A 196 -0.21 -14.47 5.34
C SER A 196 -0.25 -14.69 3.83
N PHE A 197 -0.22 -15.93 3.36
CA PHE A 197 -0.37 -16.26 1.94
C PHE A 197 -1.79 -15.98 1.42
N LEU A 198 -2.84 -16.18 2.21
CA LEU A 198 -4.20 -15.81 1.83
C LEU A 198 -4.32 -14.30 1.64
N ALA A 199 -3.78 -13.52 2.58
CA ALA A 199 -3.75 -12.06 2.47
C ALA A 199 -2.97 -11.60 1.24
N LEU A 200 -1.80 -12.21 1.00
CA LEU A 200 -0.99 -11.89 -0.17
C LEU A 200 -1.70 -12.25 -1.47
N PHE A 201 -2.32 -13.43 -1.57
CA PHE A 201 -3.06 -13.88 -2.75
C PHE A 201 -4.19 -12.92 -3.14
N ILE A 202 -5.03 -12.54 -2.17
CA ILE A 202 -6.17 -11.65 -2.43
C ILE A 202 -5.66 -10.25 -2.83
N ASN A 203 -4.64 -9.72 -2.15
CA ASN A 203 -4.09 -8.40 -2.46
C ASN A 203 -3.34 -8.37 -3.81
N LEU A 204 -2.63 -9.44 -4.21
CA LEU A 204 -2.02 -9.55 -5.54
C LEU A 204 -3.09 -9.65 -6.65
N GLY A 205 -4.21 -10.32 -6.39
CA GLY A 205 -5.35 -10.29 -7.31
C GLY A 205 -5.87 -8.87 -7.56
N GLY A 206 -5.99 -8.08 -6.50
CA GLY A 206 -6.28 -6.64 -6.60
C GLY A 206 -5.17 -5.86 -7.29
N GLY A 207 -3.91 -6.15 -6.98
CA GLY A 207 -2.74 -5.55 -7.63
C GLY A 207 -2.71 -5.81 -9.13
N LEU A 208 -3.03 -7.02 -9.57
CA LEU A 208 -3.14 -7.34 -10.99
C LEU A 208 -4.26 -6.53 -11.67
N ALA A 209 -5.42 -6.38 -11.03
CA ALA A 209 -6.50 -5.53 -11.54
C ALA A 209 -6.03 -4.07 -11.64
N PHE A 210 -5.28 -3.56 -10.66
CA PHE A 210 -4.71 -2.22 -10.69
C PHE A 210 -3.71 -2.07 -11.85
N ALA A 211 -2.80 -3.02 -12.05
CA ALA A 211 -1.83 -2.99 -13.14
C ALA A 211 -2.51 -2.96 -14.52
N VAL A 212 -3.54 -3.79 -14.74
CA VAL A 212 -4.33 -3.76 -15.98
C VAL A 212 -5.02 -2.42 -16.18
N ALA A 213 -5.55 -1.82 -15.11
CA ALA A 213 -6.16 -0.49 -15.18
C ALA A 213 -5.15 0.58 -15.61
N ILE A 214 -3.92 0.58 -15.05
CA ILE A 214 -2.82 1.49 -15.44
C ILE A 214 -2.54 1.37 -16.94
N VAL A 215 -2.42 0.14 -17.45
CA VAL A 215 -2.16 -0.11 -18.88
C VAL A 215 -3.27 0.46 -19.76
N ILE A 216 -4.54 0.23 -19.41
CA ILE A 216 -5.68 0.77 -20.18
C ILE A 216 -5.66 2.30 -20.16
N ILE A 217 -5.45 2.91 -18.99
CA ILE A 217 -5.43 4.36 -18.82
C ILE A 217 -4.26 4.97 -19.60
N GLY A 218 -3.05 4.43 -19.44
CA GLY A 218 -1.86 4.93 -20.11
C GLY A 218 -1.97 4.87 -21.64
N ILE A 219 -2.41 3.74 -22.21
CA ILE A 219 -2.49 3.56 -23.66
C ILE A 219 -3.64 4.38 -24.28
N ARG A 220 -4.78 4.48 -23.61
CA ARG A 220 -5.98 5.11 -24.20
C ARG A 220 -6.04 6.61 -23.95
N TYR A 221 -5.60 7.07 -22.79
CA TYR A 221 -5.77 8.45 -22.35
C TYR A 221 -4.44 9.21 -22.23
N ASN A 222 -3.32 8.55 -22.46
CA ASN A 222 -1.98 9.13 -22.41
C ASN A 222 -1.73 9.95 -21.13
N THR A 223 -2.27 9.47 -20.01
CA THR A 223 -2.10 10.07 -18.69
C THR A 223 -1.97 8.98 -17.63
N LEU A 224 -1.23 9.29 -16.56
CA LEU A 224 -1.11 8.45 -15.37
C LEU A 224 -1.40 9.26 -14.11
N GLU A 225 -1.92 10.48 -14.27
CA GLU A 225 -2.29 11.36 -13.16
C GLU A 225 -3.72 11.08 -12.69
N LEU A 226 -3.88 10.75 -11.42
CA LEU A 226 -5.19 10.48 -10.82
C LEU A 226 -6.10 11.72 -10.86
N SER A 227 -5.55 12.90 -10.67
CA SER A 227 -6.28 14.18 -10.75
C SER A 227 -6.84 14.44 -12.15
N VAL A 228 -6.07 14.17 -13.21
CA VAL A 228 -6.50 14.30 -14.60
C VAL A 228 -7.55 13.23 -14.93
N LEU A 229 -7.30 11.98 -14.51
CA LEU A 229 -8.21 10.85 -14.71
C LEU A 229 -9.64 11.17 -14.23
N THR A 230 -9.77 11.77 -13.05
CA THR A 230 -11.08 12.09 -12.44
C THR A 230 -11.88 13.16 -13.19
N GLN A 231 -11.22 13.91 -14.07
CA GLN A 231 -11.85 14.97 -14.86
C GLN A 231 -12.32 14.48 -16.26
N LEU A 232 -11.82 13.32 -16.72
CA LEU A 232 -12.16 12.76 -18.02
C LEU A 232 -13.66 12.48 -18.16
N LYS A 233 -14.12 12.45 -19.41
CA LYS A 233 -15.50 12.03 -19.72
C LYS A 233 -15.60 10.51 -19.59
N PRO A 234 -16.71 9.99 -19.04
CA PRO A 234 -16.91 8.55 -18.91
C PRO A 234 -17.12 7.90 -20.28
N GLU A 235 -16.09 7.20 -20.74
CA GLU A 235 -16.11 6.36 -21.94
C GLU A 235 -16.03 4.88 -21.54
N PRO A 236 -16.46 3.91 -22.39
CA PRO A 236 -16.45 2.49 -22.03
C PRO A 236 -15.10 1.97 -21.53
N ALA A 237 -14.00 2.37 -22.19
CA ALA A 237 -12.65 1.95 -21.79
C ALA A 237 -12.25 2.52 -20.42
N LEU A 238 -12.61 3.78 -20.13
CA LEU A 238 -12.38 4.41 -18.82
C LEU A 238 -13.19 3.71 -17.74
N LEU A 239 -14.44 3.35 -18.02
CA LEU A 239 -15.28 2.63 -17.06
C LEU A 239 -14.72 1.25 -16.71
N VAL A 240 -14.16 0.53 -17.68
CA VAL A 240 -13.47 -0.75 -17.43
C VAL A 240 -12.26 -0.54 -16.54
N ALA A 241 -11.42 0.45 -16.82
CA ALA A 241 -10.25 0.77 -15.99
C ALA A 241 -10.65 1.17 -14.57
N VAL A 242 -11.66 2.04 -14.42
CA VAL A 242 -12.18 2.44 -13.10
C VAL A 242 -12.77 1.25 -12.35
N PHE A 243 -13.50 0.36 -13.00
CA PHE A 243 -14.02 -0.86 -12.40
C PHE A 243 -12.89 -1.76 -11.87
N LEU A 244 -11.79 -1.92 -12.63
CA LEU A 244 -10.61 -2.66 -12.18
C LEU A 244 -9.93 -2.00 -10.98
N LEU A 245 -9.83 -0.65 -10.95
CA LEU A 245 -9.36 0.08 -9.79
C LEU A 245 -10.28 -0.10 -8.57
N CYS A 246 -11.60 -0.17 -8.79
CA CYS A 246 -12.55 -0.49 -7.72
C CYS A 246 -12.33 -1.91 -7.18
N ILE A 247 -12.09 -2.92 -8.04
CA ILE A 247 -11.74 -4.28 -7.58
C ILE A 247 -10.48 -4.24 -6.71
N ALA A 248 -9.42 -3.56 -7.15
CA ALA A 248 -8.21 -3.38 -6.36
C ALA A 248 -8.51 -2.72 -5.00
N ALA A 249 -9.35 -1.70 -4.98
CA ALA A 249 -9.76 -1.01 -3.77
C ALA A 249 -10.56 -1.91 -2.82
N LEU A 250 -11.51 -2.70 -3.34
CA LEU A 250 -12.34 -3.65 -2.57
C LEU A 250 -11.50 -4.76 -1.95
N THR A 251 -10.50 -5.30 -2.67
CA THR A 251 -9.58 -6.31 -2.13
C THR A 251 -8.76 -5.73 -0.97
N LYS A 252 -8.22 -4.53 -1.11
CA LYS A 252 -7.39 -3.86 -0.09
C LYS A 252 -8.22 -3.45 1.11
N SER A 253 -9.44 -2.98 0.92
CA SER A 253 -10.36 -2.60 1.99
C SER A 253 -11.10 -3.78 2.62
N ALA A 254 -10.78 -5.01 2.21
CA ALA A 254 -11.38 -6.25 2.74
C ALA A 254 -12.92 -6.24 2.70
N GLN A 255 -13.51 -5.65 1.67
CA GLN A 255 -14.95 -5.67 1.49
C GLN A 255 -15.40 -7.01 0.88
N ILE A 256 -16.68 -7.35 1.06
CA ILE A 256 -17.25 -8.57 0.49
C ILE A 256 -17.09 -8.54 -1.05
N PRO A 257 -16.58 -9.61 -1.67
CA PRO A 257 -16.30 -10.96 -1.12
C PRO A 257 -14.87 -11.18 -0.57
N PHE A 258 -14.05 -10.15 -0.45
CA PHE A 258 -12.61 -10.24 -0.14
C PHE A 258 -12.27 -10.10 1.36
N SER A 259 -13.24 -10.21 2.26
CA SER A 259 -13.06 -9.96 3.71
C SER A 259 -12.24 -11.03 4.45
N SER A 260 -12.11 -12.23 3.89
CA SER A 260 -11.51 -13.40 4.56
C SER A 260 -10.04 -13.19 4.97
N TRP A 261 -9.25 -12.45 4.19
CA TRP A 261 -7.86 -12.21 4.53
C TRP A 261 -7.69 -11.35 5.79
N LEU A 262 -8.63 -10.42 6.01
CA LEU A 262 -8.58 -9.52 7.17
C LEU A 262 -8.84 -10.27 8.47
N LEU A 263 -9.81 -11.20 8.47
CA LEU A 263 -10.08 -12.08 9.60
C LEU A 263 -8.87 -12.98 9.90
N GLY A 264 -8.27 -13.58 8.88
CA GLY A 264 -7.06 -14.39 9.01
C GLY A 264 -5.84 -13.60 9.51
N ALA A 265 -5.77 -12.31 9.26
CA ALA A 265 -4.66 -11.46 9.71
C ALA A 265 -4.62 -11.24 11.24
N MET A 266 -5.68 -11.62 11.98
CA MET A 266 -5.73 -11.51 13.45
C MET A 266 -4.73 -12.43 14.18
N VAL A 267 -4.14 -13.39 13.51
CA VAL A 267 -3.06 -14.24 14.05
C VAL A 267 -1.77 -13.45 14.29
N ALA A 268 -1.63 -12.29 13.69
CA ALA A 268 -0.48 -11.41 13.84
C ALA A 268 -0.41 -10.77 15.25
N PRO A 269 0.79 -10.36 15.71
CA PRO A 269 0.90 -9.56 16.93
C PRO A 269 0.00 -8.31 16.88
N THR A 270 -0.65 -7.96 17.98
CA THR A 270 -1.65 -6.89 18.05
C THR A 270 -1.24 -5.57 17.39
N PRO A 271 0.00 -5.06 17.51
CA PRO A 271 0.38 -3.82 16.80
C PRO A 271 0.29 -3.95 15.27
N SER A 272 0.57 -5.15 14.70
CA SER A 272 0.41 -5.41 13.28
C SER A 272 -1.06 -5.36 12.88
N SER A 273 -1.90 -6.08 13.62
CA SER A 273 -3.35 -6.09 13.37
C SER A 273 -3.96 -4.69 13.51
N ALA A 274 -3.58 -3.92 14.54
CA ALA A 274 -4.03 -2.54 14.71
C ALA A 274 -3.63 -1.66 13.51
N LEU A 275 -2.40 -1.80 13.01
CA LEU A 275 -1.94 -1.03 11.85
C LEU A 275 -2.70 -1.41 10.58
N LEU A 276 -2.83 -2.70 10.28
CA LEU A 276 -3.49 -3.18 9.07
C LEU A 276 -5.00 -2.88 9.06
N HIS A 277 -5.69 -3.10 10.17
CA HIS A 277 -7.15 -3.05 10.25
C HIS A 277 -7.68 -1.64 10.52
N SER A 278 -7.17 -0.97 11.56
CA SER A 278 -7.80 0.28 12.03
C SER A 278 -7.15 1.53 11.45
N ALA A 279 -5.83 1.55 11.28
CA ALA A 279 -5.12 2.78 10.98
C ALA A 279 -4.88 3.02 9.48
N THR A 280 -4.58 1.97 8.67
CA THR A 280 -3.96 2.27 7.39
C THR A 280 -4.43 1.42 6.20
N MET A 281 -4.12 0.11 6.13
CA MET A 281 -4.25 -0.66 4.88
C MET A 281 -5.67 -0.71 4.32
N VAL A 282 -6.64 -1.02 5.16
CA VAL A 282 -8.07 -1.07 4.76
C VAL A 282 -8.54 0.30 4.26
N LYS A 283 -8.06 1.37 4.88
CA LYS A 283 -8.40 2.75 4.49
C LYS A 283 -7.77 3.18 3.19
N ALA A 284 -6.65 2.57 2.76
CA ALA A 284 -6.07 2.84 1.44
C ALA A 284 -7.04 2.45 0.31
N GLY A 285 -7.74 1.32 0.43
CA GLY A 285 -8.77 0.94 -0.54
C GLY A 285 -9.95 1.90 -0.54
N VAL A 286 -10.45 2.27 0.65
CA VAL A 286 -11.52 3.27 0.77
C VAL A 286 -11.08 4.63 0.21
N TYR A 287 -9.84 5.05 0.48
CA TYR A 287 -9.26 6.27 -0.08
C TYR A 287 -9.31 6.27 -1.62
N LEU A 288 -8.90 5.17 -2.25
CA LEU A 288 -8.94 5.05 -3.71
C LEU A 288 -10.38 5.12 -4.23
N LEU A 289 -11.35 4.48 -3.58
CA LEU A 289 -12.77 4.57 -3.96
C LEU A 289 -13.29 6.00 -3.90
N ILE A 290 -12.97 6.74 -2.83
CA ILE A 290 -13.38 8.15 -2.68
C ILE A 290 -12.73 9.01 -3.78
N ARG A 291 -11.46 8.75 -4.12
CA ARG A 291 -10.78 9.44 -5.24
C ARG A 291 -11.46 9.19 -6.59
N LEU A 292 -12.01 8.00 -6.80
CA LEU A 292 -12.71 7.63 -8.04
C LEU A 292 -14.19 8.05 -8.04
N ALA A 293 -14.75 8.46 -6.91
CA ALA A 293 -16.16 8.81 -6.76
C ALA A 293 -16.65 9.87 -7.79
N PRO A 294 -15.88 10.91 -8.19
CA PRO A 294 -16.31 11.85 -9.21
C PRO A 294 -16.57 11.21 -10.59
N LEU A 295 -15.82 10.14 -10.93
CA LEU A 295 -16.07 9.38 -12.16
C LEU A 295 -17.27 8.46 -12.01
N LEU A 296 -17.36 7.75 -10.90
CA LEU A 296 -18.48 6.85 -10.60
C LEU A 296 -19.81 7.60 -10.58
N GLY A 297 -19.87 8.77 -9.96
CA GLY A 297 -21.08 9.60 -9.88
C GLY A 297 -21.58 10.15 -11.22
N LYS A 298 -20.73 10.17 -12.25
CA LYS A 298 -21.12 10.58 -13.63
C LYS A 298 -21.83 9.45 -14.40
N THR A 299 -21.84 8.21 -13.88
CA THR A 299 -22.41 7.05 -14.54
C THR A 299 -23.72 6.62 -13.88
N SER A 300 -24.66 6.06 -14.68
CA SER A 300 -25.91 5.50 -14.13
C SER A 300 -25.66 4.34 -13.17
N VAL A 301 -24.68 3.49 -13.49
CA VAL A 301 -24.28 2.34 -12.68
C VAL A 301 -23.58 2.80 -11.38
N GLY A 302 -22.73 3.81 -11.47
CA GLY A 302 -22.01 4.34 -10.29
C GLY A 302 -22.96 4.98 -9.28
N ARG A 303 -24.03 5.65 -9.72
CA ARG A 303 -25.05 6.20 -8.82
C ARG A 303 -25.78 5.14 -8.00
N THR A 304 -25.93 3.94 -8.56
CA THR A 304 -26.62 2.83 -7.88
C THR A 304 -25.68 2.10 -6.88
N VAL A 305 -24.36 2.17 -7.08
CA VAL A 305 -23.36 1.50 -6.23
C VAL A 305 -22.87 2.42 -5.08
N THR A 306 -23.03 3.73 -5.22
CA THR A 306 -22.61 4.73 -4.20
C THR A 306 -23.71 5.12 -3.21
N ILE A 307 -24.92 4.59 -3.35
CA ILE A 307 -26.01 4.67 -2.39
C ILE A 307 -26.02 3.38 -1.54
#